data_a12b922a1f3c47d5239331921f5cdd59
#
_entry.id   a12b922a1f3c47d5239331921f5cdd59
#
_cell.length_a   1.000
_cell.length_b   1.000
_cell.length_c   1.000
_cell.angle_alpha   90.00
_cell.angle_beta   90.00
_cell.angle_gamma   90.00
#
_symmetry.space_group_name_H-M   'P 1'
#
loop_
_entity.id
_entity.type
_entity.pdbx_description
1 polymer ?
#
loop_
_entity_poly.entity_id
_entity_poly.type
_entity_poly.pdbx_seq_one_letter_code
_entity_poly.pdbx_strand_id
1 'polypeptide(L)'
;MNQIGIFFDFDGTLFYGTTDINYYAINLALKDMGRSPVPRDVANSTVGDRLMDACKRILQTQDETLARQMLDGIMRHAPEAISRYARIEEDCVHMLQTLSQRVPLAICSNAEESYLTALTEKFQIKSYFSDIWHRTPGYDKKAAIPELMRRMNLSQAVMVGDREEDVCSGKANGCITVAIQNDFGARDAVGADYDVYNHKEMEQVLLRIIEQ
;
A
#
# COMPACT_ATOMS: atom_id res chain seq x y z
N MET A 1 -28.57 -3.20 10.75
CA MET A 1 -28.08 -3.82 9.50
C MET A 1 -26.59 -4.01 9.67
N ASN A 2 -26.05 -5.20 9.38
CA ASN A 2 -24.61 -5.41 9.39
C ASN A 2 -24.02 -4.59 8.25
N GLN A 3 -23.23 -3.58 8.60
CA GLN A 3 -22.58 -2.74 7.60
C GLN A 3 -21.19 -3.29 7.34
N ILE A 4 -20.98 -3.86 6.14
CA ILE A 4 -19.70 -4.36 5.69
C ILE A 4 -18.93 -3.24 4.97
N GLY A 5 -17.61 -3.18 5.18
CA GLY A 5 -16.71 -2.31 4.43
C GLY A 5 -15.54 -3.07 3.81
N ILE A 6 -14.85 -2.46 2.86
CA ILE A 6 -13.69 -3.07 2.22
C ILE A 6 -12.47 -2.18 2.48
N PHE A 7 -11.41 -2.78 3.02
CA PHE A 7 -10.13 -2.14 3.29
C PHE A 7 -9.09 -2.68 2.32
N PHE A 8 -8.47 -1.79 1.59
CA PHE A 8 -7.44 -2.13 0.64
C PHE A 8 -6.05 -1.71 1.15
N ASP A 9 -5.08 -2.60 1.06
CA ASP A 9 -3.71 -2.14 0.98
C ASP A 9 -3.52 -1.34 -0.32
N PHE A 10 -2.42 -0.60 -0.43
CA PHE A 10 -2.22 0.30 -1.55
C PHE A 10 -1.14 -0.21 -2.52
N ASP A 11 0.08 -0.35 -2.02
CA ASP A 11 1.25 -0.71 -2.81
C ASP A 11 1.25 -2.20 -3.16
N GLY A 12 1.18 -2.54 -4.45
CA GLY A 12 1.06 -3.94 -4.90
C GLY A 12 -0.37 -4.47 -4.93
N THR A 13 -1.34 -3.72 -4.37
CA THR A 13 -2.76 -4.11 -4.34
C THR A 13 -3.61 -3.28 -5.29
N LEU A 14 -3.61 -1.96 -5.15
CA LEU A 14 -4.34 -1.03 -6.03
C LEU A 14 -3.42 -0.36 -7.05
N PHE A 15 -2.15 -0.24 -6.71
CA PHE A 15 -1.19 0.57 -7.41
C PHE A 15 0.08 -0.22 -7.70
N TYR A 16 0.64 0.03 -8.89
CA TYR A 16 1.91 -0.55 -9.33
C TYR A 16 2.95 0.53 -9.65
N GLY A 17 4.23 0.17 -9.48
CA GLY A 17 5.35 1.07 -9.76
C GLY A 17 6.18 1.42 -8.54
N THR A 18 5.79 0.99 -7.34
CA THR A 18 6.52 1.24 -6.08
C THR A 18 7.99 0.88 -6.17
N THR A 19 8.30 -0.28 -6.77
CA THR A 19 9.69 -0.75 -6.94
C THR A 19 10.50 0.16 -7.87
N ASP A 20 9.91 0.67 -8.94
CA ASP A 20 10.57 1.59 -9.86
C ASP A 20 10.74 2.98 -9.23
N ILE A 21 9.71 3.47 -8.54
CA ILE A 21 9.76 4.73 -7.78
C ILE A 21 10.86 4.67 -6.74
N ASN A 22 10.88 3.60 -5.95
CA ASN A 22 11.86 3.39 -4.89
C ASN A 22 13.29 3.34 -5.44
N TYR A 23 13.52 2.50 -6.45
CA TYR A 23 14.82 2.38 -7.12
C TYR A 23 15.31 3.71 -7.69
N TYR A 24 14.44 4.45 -8.36
CA TYR A 24 14.78 5.74 -8.98
C TYR A 24 15.11 6.80 -7.93
N ALA A 25 14.23 6.99 -6.93
CA ALA A 25 14.41 8.01 -5.90
C ALA A 25 15.64 7.75 -5.02
N ILE A 26 15.87 6.49 -4.62
CA ILE A 26 17.05 6.08 -3.85
C ILE A 26 18.34 6.41 -4.60
N ASN A 27 18.44 6.02 -5.89
CA ASN A 27 19.66 6.21 -6.63
C ASN A 27 19.95 7.69 -6.97
N LEU A 28 18.93 8.52 -7.13
CA LEU A 28 19.12 9.96 -7.24
C LEU A 28 19.56 10.58 -5.91
N ALA A 29 18.98 10.15 -4.78
CA ALA A 29 19.43 10.60 -3.47
C ALA A 29 20.89 10.22 -3.19
N LEU A 30 21.31 9.00 -3.53
CA LEU A 30 22.70 8.57 -3.44
C LEU A 30 23.61 9.41 -4.32
N LYS A 31 23.20 9.72 -5.55
CA LYS A 31 23.95 10.59 -6.46
C LYS A 31 24.13 11.99 -5.87
N ASP A 32 23.09 12.59 -5.27
CA ASP A 32 23.17 13.89 -4.59
C ASP A 32 24.18 13.87 -3.44
N MET A 33 24.36 12.72 -2.79
CA MET A 33 25.34 12.50 -1.72
C MET A 33 26.76 12.14 -2.25
N GLY A 34 26.97 12.13 -3.57
CA GLY A 34 28.24 11.71 -4.18
C GLY A 34 28.55 10.23 -4.03
N ARG A 35 27.53 9.38 -3.81
CA ARG A 35 27.66 7.93 -3.63
C ARG A 35 27.30 7.16 -4.90
N SER A 36 27.83 5.96 -5.04
CA SER A 36 27.49 5.05 -6.13
C SER A 36 26.06 4.55 -6.02
N PRO A 37 25.38 4.30 -7.15
CA PRO A 37 24.05 3.71 -7.15
C PRO A 37 24.08 2.28 -6.60
N VAL A 38 22.94 1.87 -6.01
CA VAL A 38 22.73 0.48 -5.59
C VAL A 38 21.95 -0.31 -6.65
N PRO A 39 22.13 -1.64 -6.72
CA PRO A 39 21.35 -2.51 -7.58
C PRO A 39 19.85 -2.46 -7.23
N ARG A 40 19.01 -2.85 -8.21
CA ARG A 40 17.55 -2.81 -8.06
C ARG A 40 17.03 -3.69 -6.94
N ASP A 41 17.55 -4.89 -6.80
CA ASP A 41 17.22 -5.84 -5.74
C ASP A 41 17.53 -5.28 -4.35
N VAL A 42 18.66 -4.58 -4.19
CA VAL A 42 19.04 -3.91 -2.94
C VAL A 42 18.06 -2.77 -2.63
N ALA A 43 17.75 -1.90 -3.60
CA ALA A 43 16.79 -0.82 -3.40
C ALA A 43 15.40 -1.38 -3.05
N ASN A 44 14.93 -2.39 -3.80
CA ASN A 44 13.59 -2.93 -3.65
C ASN A 44 13.43 -3.78 -2.39
N SER A 45 14.52 -4.33 -1.84
CA SER A 45 14.47 -5.03 -0.55
C SER A 45 14.03 -4.14 0.61
N THR A 46 14.01 -2.81 0.42
CA THR A 46 13.56 -1.84 1.45
C THR A 46 12.09 -1.44 1.30
N VAL A 47 11.39 -1.94 0.29
CA VAL A 47 9.95 -1.66 0.13
C VAL A 47 9.18 -2.23 1.32
N GLY A 48 8.38 -1.38 1.98
CA GLY A 48 7.67 -1.72 3.21
C GLY A 48 8.39 -1.37 4.51
N ASP A 49 9.70 -1.11 4.48
CA ASP A 49 10.42 -0.61 5.65
C ASP A 49 9.97 0.82 6.03
N ARG A 50 10.30 1.22 7.26
CA ARG A 50 10.28 2.64 7.60
C ARG A 50 11.37 3.35 6.80
N LEU A 51 11.04 4.48 6.18
CA LEU A 51 11.98 5.19 5.29
C LEU A 51 13.34 5.48 5.94
N MET A 52 13.36 5.83 7.23
CA MET A 52 14.61 6.04 7.96
C MET A 52 15.43 4.76 8.09
N ASP A 53 14.78 3.63 8.37
CA ASP A 53 15.44 2.32 8.50
C ASP A 53 15.93 1.83 7.13
N ALA A 54 15.14 2.06 6.07
CA ALA A 54 15.55 1.85 4.69
C ALA A 54 16.83 2.64 4.35
N CYS A 55 16.87 3.93 4.70
CA CYS A 55 18.06 4.77 4.47
C CYS A 55 19.28 4.24 5.23
N LYS A 56 19.13 3.86 6.50
CA LYS A 56 20.22 3.27 7.30
C LYS A 56 20.73 1.98 6.67
N ARG A 57 19.82 1.14 6.18
CA ARG A 57 20.16 -0.14 5.53
C ARG A 57 20.88 0.04 4.21
N ILE A 58 20.39 0.93 3.34
CA ILE A 58 21.03 1.26 2.05
C ILE A 58 22.42 1.86 2.26
N LEU A 59 22.56 2.77 3.21
CA LEU A 59 23.84 3.43 3.52
C LEU A 59 24.77 2.55 4.36
N GLN A 60 24.30 1.41 4.88
CA GLN A 60 25.01 0.52 5.82
C GLN A 60 25.55 1.31 7.02
N THR A 61 24.73 2.17 7.62
CA THR A 61 25.13 3.07 8.71
C THR A 61 24.07 3.13 9.82
N GLN A 62 24.52 3.50 11.03
CA GLN A 62 23.62 3.90 12.12
C GLN A 62 23.61 5.42 12.35
N ASP A 63 24.35 6.17 11.53
CA ASP A 63 24.38 7.63 11.60
C ASP A 63 23.05 8.22 11.12
N GLU A 64 22.30 8.79 12.06
CA GLU A 64 21.00 9.40 11.79
C GLU A 64 21.08 10.64 10.91
N THR A 65 22.20 11.38 10.96
CA THR A 65 22.40 12.55 10.13
C THR A 65 22.53 12.17 8.65
N LEU A 66 23.34 11.14 8.35
CA LEU A 66 23.47 10.62 6.99
C LEU A 66 22.18 10.00 6.49
N ALA A 67 21.47 9.25 7.35
CA ALA A 67 20.19 8.66 6.99
C ALA A 67 19.12 9.74 6.70
N ARG A 68 19.10 10.81 7.49
CA ARG A 68 18.21 11.98 7.27
C ARG A 68 18.53 12.68 5.95
N GLN A 69 19.80 12.90 5.65
CA GLN A 69 20.23 13.50 4.39
C GLN A 69 19.74 12.68 3.17
N MET A 70 19.85 11.36 3.25
CA MET A 70 19.34 10.46 2.21
C MET A 70 17.82 10.53 2.09
N LEU A 71 17.11 10.52 3.23
CA LEU A 71 15.66 10.64 3.27
C LEU A 71 15.19 11.93 2.61
N ASP A 72 15.81 13.06 2.94
CA ASP A 72 15.50 14.36 2.32
C ASP A 72 15.74 14.34 0.80
N GLY A 73 16.77 13.63 0.35
CA GLY A 73 17.03 13.38 -1.08
C GLY A 73 15.91 12.54 -1.72
N ILE A 74 15.52 11.43 -1.10
CA ILE A 74 14.41 10.58 -1.58
C ILE A 74 13.13 11.41 -1.69
N MET A 75 12.76 12.17 -0.66
CA MET A 75 11.55 12.99 -0.65
C MET A 75 11.58 14.09 -1.73
N ARG A 76 12.75 14.64 -2.04
CA ARG A 76 12.94 15.62 -3.12
C ARG A 76 12.69 15.01 -4.50
N HIS A 77 13.13 13.77 -4.73
CA HIS A 77 13.02 13.08 -6.02
C HIS A 77 11.71 12.28 -6.17
N ALA A 78 10.99 12.04 -5.08
CA ALA A 78 9.74 11.25 -5.09
C ALA A 78 8.67 11.81 -6.05
N PRO A 79 8.41 13.13 -6.17
CA PRO A 79 7.40 13.64 -7.10
C PRO A 79 7.72 13.30 -8.57
N GLU A 80 8.98 13.40 -8.99
CA GLU A 80 9.41 13.03 -10.34
C GLU A 80 9.28 11.52 -10.55
N ALA A 81 9.72 10.72 -9.58
CA ALA A 81 9.62 9.27 -9.63
C ALA A 81 8.16 8.81 -9.74
N ILE A 82 7.26 9.37 -8.93
CA ILE A 82 5.81 9.13 -8.97
C ILE A 82 5.24 9.52 -10.34
N SER A 83 5.60 10.69 -10.85
CA SER A 83 5.12 11.13 -12.17
C SER A 83 5.51 10.14 -13.26
N ARG A 84 6.71 9.59 -13.20
CA ARG A 84 7.33 8.77 -14.24
C ARG A 84 6.90 7.31 -14.19
N TYR A 85 6.78 6.74 -12.99
CA TYR A 85 6.64 5.30 -12.80
C TYR A 85 5.34 4.84 -12.18
N ALA A 86 4.59 5.74 -11.53
CA ALA A 86 3.31 5.38 -10.93
C ALA A 86 2.28 4.93 -11.98
N ARG A 87 1.68 3.77 -11.76
CA ARG A 87 0.67 3.17 -12.65
C ARG A 87 -0.50 2.65 -11.83
N ILE A 88 -1.70 2.83 -12.37
CA ILE A 88 -2.92 2.17 -11.93
C ILE A 88 -3.60 1.56 -13.15
N GLU A 89 -4.18 0.39 -13.00
CA GLU A 89 -4.90 -0.27 -14.09
C GLU A 89 -6.32 0.29 -14.23
N GLU A 90 -6.83 0.35 -15.47
CA GLU A 90 -8.20 0.79 -15.72
C GLU A 90 -9.23 -0.10 -15.00
N ASP A 91 -8.97 -1.42 -14.96
CA ASP A 91 -9.82 -2.37 -14.23
C ASP A 91 -9.85 -2.09 -12.73
N CYS A 92 -8.75 -1.62 -12.14
CA CYS A 92 -8.72 -1.18 -10.74
C CYS A 92 -9.62 0.03 -10.51
N VAL A 93 -9.53 1.04 -11.37
CA VAL A 93 -10.37 2.25 -11.26
C VAL A 93 -11.85 1.88 -11.42
N HIS A 94 -12.18 1.02 -12.38
CA HIS A 94 -13.54 0.53 -12.60
C HIS A 94 -14.08 -0.21 -11.36
N MET A 95 -13.30 -1.12 -10.81
CA MET A 95 -13.64 -1.85 -9.58
C MET A 95 -13.92 -0.89 -8.41
N LEU A 96 -13.04 0.07 -8.17
CA LEU A 96 -13.23 1.06 -7.10
C LEU A 96 -14.51 1.88 -7.31
N GLN A 97 -14.79 2.30 -8.54
CA GLN A 97 -16.01 3.02 -8.88
C GLN A 97 -17.25 2.17 -8.61
N THR A 98 -17.25 0.91 -9.00
CA THR A 98 -18.37 -0.03 -8.79
C THR A 98 -18.62 -0.28 -7.31
N LEU A 99 -17.56 -0.60 -6.55
CA LEU A 99 -17.66 -0.99 -5.14
C LEU A 99 -18.03 0.20 -4.25
N SER A 100 -17.50 1.39 -4.51
CA SER A 100 -17.80 2.60 -3.72
C SER A 100 -19.26 3.03 -3.74
N GLN A 101 -20.01 2.59 -4.76
CA GLN A 101 -21.46 2.83 -4.84
C GLN A 101 -22.29 1.85 -3.98
N ARG A 102 -21.67 0.79 -3.46
CA ARG A 102 -22.35 -0.29 -2.75
C ARG A 102 -21.98 -0.35 -1.27
N VAL A 103 -20.70 -0.18 -0.96
CA VAL A 103 -20.16 -0.27 0.40
C VAL A 103 -19.09 0.77 0.64
N PRO A 104 -18.87 1.22 1.88
CA PRO A 104 -17.78 2.12 2.19
C PRO A 104 -16.42 1.41 1.98
N LEU A 105 -15.51 2.12 1.31
CA LEU A 105 -14.13 1.68 1.05
C LEU A 105 -13.16 2.48 1.90
N ALA A 106 -12.06 1.84 2.31
CA ALA A 106 -10.93 2.54 2.93
C ALA A 106 -9.59 2.02 2.38
N ILE A 107 -8.59 2.89 2.44
CA ILE A 107 -7.19 2.48 2.31
C ILE A 107 -6.66 2.16 3.71
N CYS A 108 -5.96 1.03 3.86
CA CYS A 108 -5.26 0.62 5.07
C CYS A 108 -3.81 0.28 4.71
N SER A 109 -2.92 1.29 4.72
CA SER A 109 -1.55 1.16 4.22
C SER A 109 -0.51 1.58 5.25
N ASN A 110 0.68 0.98 5.16
CA ASN A 110 1.86 1.39 5.93
C ASN A 110 2.63 2.55 5.26
N ALA A 111 2.14 3.07 4.14
CA ALA A 111 2.75 4.20 3.45
C ALA A 111 2.53 5.53 4.19
N GLU A 112 3.40 6.51 3.92
CA GLU A 112 3.29 7.85 4.49
C GLU A 112 2.09 8.60 3.89
N GLU A 113 1.46 9.48 4.68
CA GLU A 113 0.28 10.26 4.28
C GLU A 113 0.50 11.06 3.00
N SER A 114 1.65 11.74 2.90
CA SER A 114 2.00 12.56 1.73
C SER A 114 2.10 11.74 0.44
N TYR A 115 2.60 10.51 0.55
CA TYR A 115 2.72 9.57 -0.58
C TYR A 115 1.34 9.09 -1.05
N LEU A 116 0.49 8.63 -0.12
CA LEU A 116 -0.87 8.21 -0.44
C LEU A 116 -1.71 9.35 -1.03
N THR A 117 -1.58 10.56 -0.47
CA THR A 117 -2.24 11.76 -0.98
C THR A 117 -1.82 12.05 -2.42
N ALA A 118 -0.51 12.10 -2.69
CA ALA A 118 0.00 12.39 -4.03
C ALA A 118 -0.49 11.38 -5.08
N LEU A 119 -0.53 10.08 -4.73
CA LEU A 119 -0.94 9.02 -5.65
C LEU A 119 -2.47 8.97 -5.84
N THR A 120 -3.24 9.08 -4.77
CA THR A 120 -4.71 9.07 -4.85
C THR A 120 -5.25 10.28 -5.62
N GLU A 121 -4.59 11.44 -5.51
CA GLU A 121 -4.89 12.64 -6.30
C GLU A 121 -4.45 12.48 -7.76
N LYS A 122 -3.22 11.98 -8.01
CA LYS A 122 -2.73 11.73 -9.36
C LYS A 122 -3.68 10.82 -10.16
N PHE A 123 -4.19 9.77 -9.54
CA PHE A 123 -5.08 8.81 -10.19
C PHE A 123 -6.57 9.19 -10.07
N GLN A 124 -6.90 10.28 -9.38
CA GLN A 124 -8.27 10.77 -9.16
C GLN A 124 -9.18 9.72 -8.48
N ILE A 125 -8.60 8.89 -7.61
CA ILE A 125 -9.33 7.81 -6.91
C ILE A 125 -9.68 8.14 -5.46
N LYS A 126 -9.20 9.26 -4.92
CA LYS A 126 -9.41 9.65 -3.51
C LYS A 126 -10.89 9.68 -3.12
N SER A 127 -11.75 10.11 -4.03
CA SER A 127 -13.20 10.23 -3.79
C SER A 127 -13.93 8.90 -3.64
N TYR A 128 -13.33 7.77 -4.02
CA TYR A 128 -13.91 6.45 -3.82
C TYR A 128 -13.78 5.95 -2.38
N PHE A 129 -12.86 6.55 -1.59
CA PHE A 129 -12.57 6.11 -0.23
C PHE A 129 -13.27 7.01 0.80
N SER A 130 -13.95 6.38 1.74
CA SER A 130 -14.58 7.04 2.89
C SER A 130 -13.55 7.39 3.98
N ASP A 131 -12.46 6.64 4.06
CA ASP A 131 -11.36 6.85 5.00
C ASP A 131 -10.03 6.36 4.41
N ILE A 132 -8.92 6.94 4.89
CA ILE A 132 -7.57 6.55 4.52
C ILE A 132 -6.76 6.43 5.80
N TRP A 133 -6.32 5.21 6.11
CA TRP A 133 -5.33 4.96 7.14
C TRP A 133 -3.94 4.90 6.50
N HIS A 134 -3.08 5.75 6.99
CA HIS A 134 -1.67 5.82 6.62
C HIS A 134 -0.80 5.41 7.80
N ARG A 135 0.49 5.29 7.60
CA ARG A 135 1.47 4.99 8.65
C ARG A 135 1.28 5.91 9.86
N THR A 136 0.99 5.29 11.00
CA THR A 136 0.83 6.00 12.27
C THR A 136 1.81 5.40 13.29
N PRO A 137 2.66 6.20 13.95
CA PRO A 137 3.59 5.69 14.95
C PRO A 137 2.89 4.90 16.05
N GLY A 138 3.39 3.69 16.32
CA GLY A 138 2.81 2.80 17.34
C GLY A 138 1.61 1.97 16.90
N TYR A 139 1.17 2.11 15.67
CA TYR A 139 0.10 1.30 15.09
C TYR A 139 0.63 0.51 13.89
N ASP A 140 0.30 -0.78 13.86
CA ASP A 140 0.41 -1.66 12.70
C ASP A 140 -0.96 -1.84 12.05
N LYS A 141 -1.05 -2.56 10.93
CA LYS A 141 -2.33 -2.85 10.27
C LYS A 141 -3.30 -3.59 11.18
N LYS A 142 -2.81 -4.46 12.06
CA LYS A 142 -3.65 -5.19 13.01
C LYS A 142 -4.38 -4.24 13.97
N ALA A 143 -3.72 -3.16 14.40
CA ALA A 143 -4.33 -2.13 15.24
C ALA A 143 -5.15 -1.11 14.43
N ALA A 144 -4.80 -0.88 13.17
CA ALA A 144 -5.50 0.05 12.27
C ALA A 144 -6.90 -0.43 11.88
N ILE A 145 -7.08 -1.73 11.61
CA ILE A 145 -8.34 -2.32 11.14
C ILE A 145 -9.51 -2.04 12.11
N PRO A 146 -9.43 -2.36 13.42
CA PRO A 146 -10.55 -2.09 14.33
C PRO A 146 -10.85 -0.60 14.48
N GLU A 147 -9.85 0.26 14.38
CA GLU A 147 -10.04 1.71 14.43
C GLU A 147 -10.75 2.23 13.17
N LEU A 148 -10.40 1.73 11.99
CA LEU A 148 -11.13 2.01 10.74
C LEU A 148 -12.59 1.53 10.83
N MET A 149 -12.81 0.30 11.32
CA MET A 149 -14.15 -0.22 11.50
C MET A 149 -14.99 0.68 12.42
N ARG A 150 -14.40 1.12 13.54
CA ARG A 150 -15.05 2.02 14.49
C ARG A 150 -15.39 3.38 13.86
N ARG A 151 -14.42 4.01 13.15
CA ARG A 151 -14.59 5.33 12.51
C ARG A 151 -15.66 5.30 11.43
N MET A 152 -15.74 4.20 10.69
CA MET A 152 -16.69 4.01 9.60
C MET A 152 -18.01 3.34 10.06
N ASN A 153 -18.17 3.05 11.36
CA ASN A 153 -19.33 2.38 11.95
C ASN A 153 -19.67 1.04 11.27
N LEU A 154 -18.63 0.21 11.05
CA LEU A 154 -18.75 -1.10 10.40
C LEU A 154 -18.82 -2.21 11.44
N SER A 155 -19.63 -3.24 11.16
CA SER A 155 -19.71 -4.48 11.95
C SER A 155 -18.88 -5.61 11.33
N GLN A 156 -18.53 -5.51 10.06
CA GLN A 156 -17.74 -6.48 9.31
C GLN A 156 -16.84 -5.76 8.31
N ALA A 157 -15.69 -6.36 7.99
CA ALA A 157 -14.81 -5.83 6.96
C ALA A 157 -14.19 -6.94 6.13
N VAL A 158 -13.81 -6.58 4.89
CA VAL A 158 -12.94 -7.37 4.03
C VAL A 158 -11.58 -6.67 4.01
N MET A 159 -10.49 -7.40 4.27
CA MET A 159 -9.13 -6.91 4.08
C MET A 159 -8.56 -7.47 2.78
N VAL A 160 -8.13 -6.58 1.89
CA VAL A 160 -7.56 -6.90 0.59
C VAL A 160 -6.11 -6.45 0.57
N GLY A 161 -5.17 -7.34 0.22
CA GLY A 161 -3.76 -7.01 0.18
C GLY A 161 -2.94 -8.03 -0.62
N ASP A 162 -1.64 -7.77 -0.77
CA ASP A 162 -0.71 -8.63 -1.50
C ASP A 162 0.36 -9.28 -0.59
N ARG A 163 0.29 -9.01 0.73
CA ARG A 163 1.28 -9.49 1.70
C ARG A 163 0.69 -10.33 2.82
N GLU A 164 1.54 -11.16 3.43
CA GLU A 164 1.21 -11.93 4.63
C GLU A 164 0.67 -11.04 5.76
N GLU A 165 1.23 -9.83 5.93
CA GLU A 165 0.78 -8.87 6.94
C GLU A 165 -0.70 -8.51 6.78
N ASP A 166 -1.18 -8.35 5.54
CA ASP A 166 -2.59 -8.02 5.24
C ASP A 166 -3.52 -9.15 5.66
N VAL A 167 -3.16 -10.37 5.25
CA VAL A 167 -3.92 -11.58 5.57
C VAL A 167 -3.94 -11.82 7.08
N CYS A 168 -2.77 -11.77 7.74
CA CYS A 168 -2.65 -11.98 9.18
C CYS A 168 -3.40 -10.91 9.98
N SER A 169 -3.28 -9.64 9.59
CA SER A 169 -3.97 -8.53 10.25
C SER A 169 -5.49 -8.61 10.07
N GLY A 170 -5.93 -8.94 8.84
CA GLY A 170 -7.34 -9.16 8.54
C GLY A 170 -7.94 -10.27 9.39
N LYS A 171 -7.32 -11.45 9.37
CA LYS A 171 -7.78 -12.62 10.16
C LYS A 171 -7.78 -12.37 11.66
N ALA A 172 -6.76 -11.69 12.18
CA ALA A 172 -6.69 -11.34 13.61
C ALA A 172 -7.85 -10.43 14.06
N ASN A 173 -8.50 -9.73 13.13
CA ASN A 173 -9.63 -8.85 13.37
C ASN A 173 -10.98 -9.42 12.87
N GLY A 174 -11.00 -10.70 12.48
CA GLY A 174 -12.23 -11.36 12.00
C GLY A 174 -12.71 -10.86 10.63
N CYS A 175 -11.83 -10.23 9.84
CA CYS A 175 -12.14 -9.85 8.48
C CYS A 175 -12.16 -11.07 7.55
N ILE A 176 -12.95 -11.01 6.50
CA ILE A 176 -12.74 -11.83 5.31
C ILE A 176 -11.49 -11.31 4.62
N THR A 177 -10.62 -12.21 4.14
CA THR A 177 -9.34 -11.83 3.53
C THR A 177 -9.30 -12.21 2.07
N VAL A 178 -8.87 -11.25 1.23
CA VAL A 178 -8.68 -11.44 -0.22
C VAL A 178 -7.23 -11.09 -0.55
N ALA A 179 -6.48 -12.04 -1.10
CA ALA A 179 -5.10 -11.84 -1.51
C ALA A 179 -5.00 -11.68 -3.02
N ILE A 180 -4.38 -10.57 -3.48
CA ILE A 180 -3.98 -10.46 -4.87
C ILE A 180 -2.58 -11.04 -5.04
N GLN A 181 -2.50 -12.09 -5.87
CA GLN A 181 -1.26 -12.76 -6.21
C GLN A 181 -0.64 -12.05 -7.43
N ASN A 182 0.35 -11.23 -7.21
CA ASN A 182 1.07 -10.51 -8.25
C ASN A 182 2.56 -10.88 -8.27
N ASP A 183 3.25 -10.52 -9.36
CA ASP A 183 4.68 -10.80 -9.51
C ASP A 183 5.58 -9.92 -8.62
N PHE A 184 5.02 -8.93 -7.93
CA PHE A 184 5.77 -7.97 -7.10
C PHE A 184 6.02 -8.48 -5.69
N GLY A 185 5.09 -9.19 -5.12
CA GLY A 185 5.12 -9.69 -3.73
C GLY A 185 5.35 -11.17 -3.62
N ALA A 186 6.02 -11.82 -4.58
CA ALA A 186 6.47 -13.21 -4.51
C ALA A 186 5.56 -14.14 -3.65
N ARG A 187 4.24 -14.14 -3.87
CA ARG A 187 3.26 -15.04 -3.23
C ARG A 187 3.28 -15.02 -1.69
N ASP A 188 3.55 -13.84 -1.09
CA ASP A 188 3.66 -13.74 0.37
C ASP A 188 2.31 -13.75 1.09
N ALA A 189 1.21 -13.46 0.39
CA ALA A 189 -0.15 -13.46 0.97
C ALA A 189 -0.76 -14.85 1.06
N VAL A 190 -0.11 -15.76 1.79
CA VAL A 190 -0.57 -17.15 1.93
C VAL A 190 -1.70 -17.25 2.94
N GLY A 191 -2.71 -18.07 2.61
CA GLY A 191 -3.77 -18.46 3.55
C GLY A 191 -4.91 -17.46 3.65
N ALA A 192 -5.10 -16.57 2.68
CA ALA A 192 -6.31 -15.76 2.55
C ALA A 192 -7.55 -16.65 2.33
N ASP A 193 -8.73 -16.10 2.56
CA ASP A 193 -9.99 -16.82 2.29
C ASP A 193 -10.26 -16.90 0.79
N TYR A 194 -9.73 -15.92 0.01
CA TYR A 194 -9.80 -15.88 -1.44
C TYR A 194 -8.48 -15.41 -2.02
N ASP A 195 -8.02 -16.09 -3.09
CA ASP A 195 -6.90 -15.66 -3.93
C ASP A 195 -7.43 -15.14 -5.26
N VAL A 196 -6.89 -14.02 -5.74
CA VAL A 196 -7.20 -13.39 -7.03
C VAL A 196 -5.91 -12.99 -7.74
N TYR A 197 -5.96 -12.91 -9.08
CA TYR A 197 -4.76 -12.65 -9.89
C TYR A 197 -4.81 -11.34 -10.67
N ASN A 198 -5.95 -10.65 -10.63
CA ASN A 198 -6.15 -9.35 -11.28
C ASN A 198 -7.36 -8.63 -10.68
N HIS A 199 -7.53 -7.35 -11.02
CA HIS A 199 -8.60 -6.52 -10.48
C HIS A 199 -10.00 -6.96 -10.95
N LYS A 200 -10.14 -7.60 -12.12
CA LYS A 200 -11.44 -8.16 -12.58
C LYS A 200 -11.91 -9.30 -11.71
N GLU A 201 -11.01 -10.22 -11.40
CA GLU A 201 -11.30 -11.33 -10.49
C GLU A 201 -11.59 -10.80 -9.08
N MET A 202 -10.80 -9.80 -8.63
CA MET A 202 -10.99 -9.15 -7.35
C MET A 202 -12.39 -8.53 -7.25
N GLU A 203 -12.83 -7.77 -8.26
CA GLU A 203 -14.17 -7.20 -8.30
C GLU A 203 -15.26 -8.26 -8.16
N GLN A 204 -15.16 -9.35 -8.93
CA GLN A 204 -16.13 -10.45 -8.89
C GLN A 204 -16.21 -11.14 -7.53
N VAL A 205 -15.06 -11.33 -6.88
CA VAL A 205 -15.00 -11.93 -5.54
C VAL A 205 -15.59 -10.97 -4.51
N LEU A 206 -15.21 -9.70 -4.53
CA LEU A 206 -15.70 -8.69 -3.59
C LEU A 206 -17.21 -8.47 -3.73
N LEU A 207 -17.74 -8.40 -4.95
CA LEU A 207 -19.18 -8.30 -5.19
C LEU A 207 -19.93 -9.48 -4.60
N ARG A 208 -19.45 -10.71 -4.77
CA ARG A 208 -20.05 -11.90 -4.15
C ARG A 208 -20.03 -11.87 -2.63
N ILE A 209 -18.96 -11.33 -2.02
CA ILE A 209 -18.85 -11.24 -0.56
C ILE A 209 -19.88 -10.24 0.01
N ILE A 210 -20.05 -9.09 -0.63
CA ILE A 210 -20.98 -8.04 -0.13
C ILE A 210 -22.45 -8.34 -0.40
N GLU A 211 -22.76 -9.32 -1.25
CA GLU A 211 -24.14 -9.76 -1.59
C GLU A 211 -24.61 -10.92 -0.69
N GLN A 212 -23.77 -11.47 0.19
CA GLN A 212 -24.10 -12.52 1.16
C GLN A 212 -24.68 -11.95 2.44
#